data_c27b8668694bee3b9e7e6436e59e2b88
#
_entry.id   c27b8668694bee3b9e7e6436e59e2b88
#
_cell.length_a   1.000
_cell.length_b   1.000
_cell.length_c   1.000
_cell.angle_alpha   90.00
_cell.angle_beta   90.00
_cell.angle_gamma   90.00
#
_symmetry.space_group_name_H-M   'P 1'
#
loop_
_entity.id
_entity.type
_entity.pdbx_description
1 polymer ?
#
loop_
_entity_poly.entity_id
_entity_poly.type
_entity_poly.pdbx_seq_one_letter_code
_entity_poly.pdbx_strand_id
1 'polypeptide(L)'
;MLANGALGDEDTVAIRQELIENDKVEAIIVLPRELFYTTDISVTLWILNQNKRGGMHHGRQLRDHRGEILFMDLRSWTENPVKGEQKKKVELKADQVKRAADIFFRWQSVGTNGATYAEPELYRSVGFEELKTNNFSLVPSRYIEFVDRDNNIDYDKVLTETASAVSELLSLQCENDVMLRNALKQLGYECK
;
A
#
# COMPACT_ATOMS: atom_id res chain seq x y z
N MET A 1 5.74 -3.05 -15.58
CA MET A 1 5.80 -2.49 -14.21
C MET A 1 6.39 -1.09 -14.29
N LEU A 2 5.86 -0.15 -13.51
CA LEU A 2 6.27 1.25 -13.49
C LEU A 2 6.49 1.73 -12.05
N ALA A 3 7.24 2.82 -11.88
CA ALA A 3 7.36 3.49 -10.59
C ALA A 3 6.01 4.16 -10.21
N ASN A 4 5.79 4.35 -8.91
CA ASN A 4 4.53 4.93 -8.41
C ASN A 4 4.26 6.36 -8.94
N GLY A 5 5.29 7.14 -9.29
CA GLY A 5 5.14 8.45 -9.91
C GLY A 5 4.26 8.43 -11.15
N ALA A 6 4.38 7.39 -11.99
CA ALA A 6 3.56 7.23 -13.20
C ALA A 6 2.04 7.20 -12.94
N LEU A 7 1.61 6.93 -11.71
CA LEU A 7 0.20 6.89 -11.33
C LEU A 7 -0.45 8.28 -11.16
N GLY A 8 0.33 9.29 -10.81
CA GLY A 8 -0.21 10.58 -10.39
C GLY A 8 0.54 11.81 -10.87
N ASP A 9 1.71 11.69 -11.50
CA ASP A 9 2.52 12.83 -11.96
C ASP A 9 1.78 13.65 -13.00
N GLU A 10 1.86 14.97 -12.91
CA GLU A 10 1.20 15.91 -13.82
C GLU A 10 1.70 15.76 -15.25
N ASP A 11 2.98 15.54 -15.45
CA ASP A 11 3.60 15.38 -16.78
C ASP A 11 3.06 14.17 -17.57
N THR A 12 2.46 13.20 -16.89
CA THR A 12 1.95 11.96 -17.50
C THR A 12 0.42 11.89 -17.58
N VAL A 13 -0.29 12.95 -17.19
CA VAL A 13 -1.78 13.00 -17.21
C VAL A 13 -2.32 12.68 -18.60
N ALA A 14 -1.79 13.30 -19.66
CA ALA A 14 -2.28 13.10 -21.03
C ALA A 14 -2.18 11.62 -21.46
N ILE A 15 -1.11 10.93 -21.08
CA ILE A 15 -0.92 9.50 -21.41
C ILE A 15 -1.92 8.65 -20.64
N ARG A 16 -2.13 8.94 -19.35
CA ARG A 16 -3.11 8.21 -18.53
C ARG A 16 -4.52 8.42 -19.04
N GLN A 17 -4.88 9.67 -19.35
CA GLN A 17 -6.16 10.01 -19.92
C GLN A 17 -6.43 9.23 -21.21
N GLU A 18 -5.50 9.24 -22.15
CA GLU A 18 -5.63 8.51 -23.41
C GLU A 18 -5.81 7.01 -23.19
N LEU A 19 -5.04 6.41 -22.28
CA LEU A 19 -5.16 4.98 -21.96
C LEU A 19 -6.53 4.64 -21.32
N ILE A 20 -7.05 5.51 -20.46
CA ILE A 20 -8.31 5.31 -19.76
C ILE A 20 -9.48 5.55 -20.72
N GLU A 21 -9.48 6.63 -21.50
CA GLU A 21 -10.52 6.94 -22.48
C GLU A 21 -10.63 5.87 -23.58
N ASN A 22 -9.50 5.28 -23.97
CA ASN A 22 -9.48 4.15 -24.89
C ASN A 22 -9.72 2.79 -24.21
N ASP A 23 -10.08 2.79 -22.92
CA ASP A 23 -10.42 1.59 -22.12
C ASP A 23 -9.32 0.50 -22.14
N LYS A 24 -8.04 0.94 -22.08
CA LYS A 24 -6.88 0.03 -22.15
C LYS A 24 -6.39 -0.43 -20.79
N VAL A 25 -6.63 0.33 -19.73
CA VAL A 25 -6.21 -0.03 -18.37
C VAL A 25 -7.24 -0.98 -17.75
N GLU A 26 -6.82 -2.17 -17.37
CA GLU A 26 -7.69 -3.16 -16.74
C GLU A 26 -7.51 -3.18 -15.22
N ALA A 27 -6.26 -3.23 -14.74
CA ALA A 27 -6.00 -3.15 -13.31
C ALA A 27 -4.69 -2.44 -12.99
N ILE A 28 -4.66 -1.83 -11.81
CA ILE A 28 -3.47 -1.22 -11.18
C ILE A 28 -3.24 -1.90 -9.84
N ILE A 29 -2.09 -2.54 -9.68
CA ILE A 29 -1.73 -3.26 -8.46
C ILE A 29 -0.45 -2.65 -7.90
N VAL A 30 -0.54 -2.06 -6.70
CA VAL A 30 0.64 -1.55 -6.00
C VAL A 30 1.28 -2.69 -5.21
N LEU A 31 2.56 -2.92 -5.48
CA LEU A 31 3.33 -3.97 -4.85
C LEU A 31 4.04 -3.45 -3.59
N PRO A 32 4.40 -4.35 -2.65
CA PRO A 32 5.17 -3.99 -1.47
C PRO A 32 6.50 -3.32 -1.79
N ARG A 33 7.01 -2.54 -0.85
CA ARG A 33 8.39 -2.03 -0.90
C ARG A 33 9.38 -3.20 -0.71
N GLU A 34 10.61 -2.99 -1.17
CA GLU A 34 11.71 -3.96 -0.98
C GLU A 34 11.48 -5.33 -1.63
N LEU A 35 10.49 -5.45 -2.53
CA LEU A 35 10.20 -6.68 -3.26
C LEU A 35 11.31 -7.03 -4.29
N PHE A 36 11.98 -6.02 -4.84
CA PHE A 36 13.01 -6.19 -5.87
C PHE A 36 14.41 -5.97 -5.32
N TYR A 37 15.40 -6.74 -5.81
CA TYR A 37 16.78 -6.69 -5.33
C TYR A 37 17.46 -5.33 -5.54
N THR A 38 17.07 -4.61 -6.58
CA THR A 38 17.74 -3.38 -7.03
C THR A 38 17.08 -2.10 -6.53
N THR A 39 15.91 -2.18 -5.92
CA THR A 39 15.16 -1.00 -5.48
C THR A 39 14.36 -1.25 -4.22
N ASP A 40 14.37 -0.27 -3.32
CA ASP A 40 13.60 -0.28 -2.07
C ASP A 40 12.24 0.42 -2.22
N ILE A 41 11.97 1.01 -3.39
CA ILE A 41 10.69 1.69 -3.64
C ILE A 41 9.59 0.71 -4.01
N SER A 42 8.36 1.05 -3.68
CA SER A 42 7.18 0.36 -4.16
C SER A 42 7.02 0.61 -5.66
N VAL A 43 6.68 -0.43 -6.39
CA VAL A 43 6.38 -0.36 -7.83
C VAL A 43 4.95 -0.80 -8.11
N THR A 44 4.43 -0.43 -9.27
CA THR A 44 3.09 -0.81 -9.70
C THR A 44 3.12 -1.77 -10.88
N LEU A 45 2.24 -2.75 -10.80
CA LEU A 45 1.91 -3.62 -11.92
C LEU A 45 0.71 -3.05 -12.64
N TRP A 46 0.90 -2.68 -13.91
CA TRP A 46 -0.17 -2.24 -14.79
C TRP A 46 -0.61 -3.41 -15.64
N ILE A 47 -1.88 -3.76 -15.58
CA ILE A 47 -2.50 -4.76 -16.44
C ILE A 47 -3.25 -4.00 -17.52
N LEU A 48 -2.81 -4.17 -18.75
CA LEU A 48 -3.41 -3.56 -19.94
C LEU A 48 -4.15 -4.63 -20.74
N ASN A 49 -5.37 -4.31 -21.18
CA ASN A 49 -6.19 -5.19 -21.98
C ASN A 49 -6.81 -4.40 -23.14
N GLN A 50 -6.78 -4.96 -24.32
CA GLN A 50 -7.39 -4.34 -25.51
C GLN A 50 -8.88 -4.69 -25.66
N ASN A 51 -9.36 -5.72 -24.98
CA ASN A 51 -10.74 -6.16 -25.07
C ASN A 51 -11.33 -6.52 -23.72
N LYS A 52 -12.09 -5.59 -23.13
CA LYS A 52 -12.79 -5.75 -21.85
C LYS A 52 -14.28 -6.09 -22.01
N ARG A 53 -14.72 -6.42 -23.24
CA ARG A 53 -16.14 -6.73 -23.55
C ARG A 53 -16.65 -8.03 -22.96
N GLY A 54 -15.76 -8.81 -22.36
CA GLY A 54 -16.12 -10.12 -21.85
C GLY A 54 -16.19 -11.18 -22.95
N GLY A 55 -16.82 -12.30 -22.64
CA GLY A 55 -16.92 -13.45 -23.50
C GLY A 55 -16.11 -14.66 -23.01
N MET A 56 -16.01 -15.68 -23.86
CA MET A 56 -15.28 -16.90 -23.51
C MET A 56 -13.78 -16.73 -23.78
N HIS A 57 -12.95 -16.83 -22.73
CA HIS A 57 -11.50 -16.77 -22.80
C HIS A 57 -10.87 -17.94 -22.05
N HIS A 58 -10.10 -18.77 -22.75
CA HIS A 58 -9.41 -19.93 -22.17
C HIS A 58 -10.29 -20.81 -21.27
N GLY A 59 -11.53 -21.05 -21.69
CA GLY A 59 -12.51 -21.86 -20.93
C GLY A 59 -13.17 -21.13 -19.76
N ARG A 60 -12.94 -19.82 -19.60
CA ARG A 60 -13.59 -18.98 -18.59
C ARG A 60 -14.53 -17.98 -19.26
N GLN A 61 -15.75 -17.88 -18.71
CA GLN A 61 -16.70 -16.86 -19.12
C GLN A 61 -16.40 -15.57 -18.34
N LEU A 62 -16.03 -14.52 -19.07
CA LEU A 62 -15.74 -13.21 -18.51
C LEU A 62 -16.94 -12.29 -18.66
N ARG A 63 -17.17 -11.39 -17.69
CA ARG A 63 -18.16 -10.32 -17.79
C ARG A 63 -17.66 -9.16 -18.67
N ASP A 64 -18.56 -8.34 -19.12
CA ASP A 64 -18.23 -7.03 -19.67
C ASP A 64 -17.85 -6.08 -18.49
N HIS A 65 -16.62 -5.57 -18.51
CA HIS A 65 -16.07 -4.67 -17.51
C HIS A 65 -15.44 -3.42 -18.13
N ARG A 66 -15.98 -3.03 -19.30
CA ARG A 66 -15.58 -1.78 -19.96
C ARG A 66 -15.85 -0.57 -19.08
N GLY A 67 -14.95 0.40 -19.15
CA GLY A 67 -15.02 1.61 -18.34
C GLY A 67 -14.75 1.40 -16.85
N GLU A 68 -14.34 0.22 -16.42
CA GLU A 68 -13.96 -0.07 -15.05
C GLU A 68 -12.47 -0.38 -14.95
N ILE A 69 -11.84 0.02 -13.84
CA ILE A 69 -10.46 -0.33 -13.49
C ILE A 69 -10.45 -0.92 -12.08
N LEU A 70 -9.79 -2.06 -11.91
CA LEU A 70 -9.57 -2.64 -10.59
C LEU A 70 -8.29 -2.04 -9.98
N PHE A 71 -8.43 -1.41 -8.82
CA PHE A 71 -7.31 -1.00 -7.99
C PHE A 71 -7.05 -2.01 -6.88
N MET A 72 -5.79 -2.34 -6.64
CA MET A 72 -5.38 -3.25 -5.58
C MET A 72 -4.12 -2.71 -4.89
N ASP A 73 -4.12 -2.70 -3.57
CA ASP A 73 -3.02 -2.22 -2.75
C ASP A 73 -2.46 -3.36 -1.89
N LEU A 74 -1.30 -3.88 -2.28
CA LEU A 74 -0.64 -4.98 -1.58
C LEU A 74 0.50 -4.50 -0.69
N ARG A 75 0.64 -3.19 -0.45
CA ARG A 75 1.75 -2.64 0.36
C ARG A 75 1.77 -3.15 1.79
N SER A 76 0.61 -3.48 2.35
CA SER A 76 0.47 -4.04 3.70
C SER A 76 0.81 -5.54 3.79
N TRP A 77 1.04 -6.22 2.67
CA TRP A 77 1.28 -7.66 2.63
C TRP A 77 2.74 -8.03 2.92
N THR A 78 3.40 -7.22 3.70
CA THR A 78 4.76 -7.47 4.17
C THR A 78 4.72 -7.94 5.61
N GLU A 79 5.44 -9.00 5.95
CA GLU A 79 5.77 -9.26 7.34
C GLU A 79 6.80 -8.23 7.79
N ASN A 80 6.51 -7.50 8.87
CA ASN A 80 7.50 -6.62 9.46
C ASN A 80 8.72 -7.47 9.88
N PRO A 81 9.93 -7.15 9.39
CA PRO A 81 11.13 -7.84 9.87
C PRO A 81 11.21 -7.65 11.39
N VAL A 82 11.45 -8.72 12.11
CA VAL A 82 11.66 -8.69 13.55
C VAL A 82 12.83 -7.72 13.84
N LYS A 83 12.65 -6.79 14.78
CA LYS A 83 13.71 -5.86 15.20
C LYS A 83 14.99 -6.63 15.51
N GLY A 84 16.07 -6.36 14.76
CA GLY A 84 17.39 -6.96 14.96
C GLY A 84 17.84 -7.98 13.90
N GLU A 85 16.97 -8.42 13.00
CA GLU A 85 17.41 -9.20 11.84
C GLU A 85 17.91 -8.29 10.72
N GLN A 86 18.94 -8.75 9.98
CA GLN A 86 19.38 -8.08 8.76
C GLN A 86 18.16 -7.92 7.83
N LYS A 87 18.06 -6.74 7.17
CA LYS A 87 17.00 -6.43 6.21
C LYS A 87 16.84 -7.60 5.23
N LYS A 88 15.89 -8.48 5.52
CA LYS A 88 15.44 -9.46 4.53
C LYS A 88 14.55 -8.74 3.54
N LYS A 89 14.75 -9.00 2.26
CA LYS A 89 13.84 -8.53 1.23
C LYS A 89 12.48 -9.15 1.44
N VAL A 90 11.45 -8.36 1.12
CA VAL A 90 10.07 -8.78 1.19
C VAL A 90 9.84 -9.84 0.11
N GLU A 91 9.21 -10.92 0.48
CA GLU A 91 8.79 -11.97 -0.43
C GLU A 91 7.28 -12.18 -0.29
N LEU A 92 6.58 -12.16 -1.41
CA LEU A 92 5.16 -12.50 -1.44
C LEU A 92 5.00 -14.02 -1.36
N LYS A 93 4.28 -14.49 -0.37
CA LYS A 93 3.97 -15.90 -0.19
C LYS A 93 3.05 -16.42 -1.31
N ALA A 94 3.12 -17.71 -1.60
CA ALA A 94 2.30 -18.33 -2.65
C ALA A 94 0.78 -18.15 -2.42
N ASP A 95 0.33 -18.18 -1.17
CA ASP A 95 -1.06 -17.93 -0.79
C ASP A 95 -1.48 -16.47 -1.02
N GLN A 96 -0.59 -15.50 -0.78
CA GLN A 96 -0.82 -14.08 -1.07
C GLN A 96 -0.94 -13.85 -2.58
N VAL A 97 -0.03 -14.42 -3.37
CA VAL A 97 -0.09 -14.34 -4.85
C VAL A 97 -1.39 -14.97 -5.36
N LYS A 98 -1.77 -16.13 -4.82
CA LYS A 98 -3.04 -16.79 -5.16
C LYS A 98 -4.24 -15.92 -4.80
N ARG A 99 -4.26 -15.31 -3.60
CA ARG A 99 -5.33 -14.39 -3.18
C ARG A 99 -5.46 -13.19 -4.12
N ALA A 100 -4.35 -12.56 -4.51
CA ALA A 100 -4.37 -11.45 -5.47
C ALA A 100 -4.93 -11.89 -6.83
N ALA A 101 -4.52 -13.05 -7.33
CA ALA A 101 -5.04 -13.62 -8.56
C ALA A 101 -6.54 -13.95 -8.45
N ASP A 102 -6.99 -14.51 -7.32
CA ASP A 102 -8.40 -14.84 -7.08
C ASP A 102 -9.28 -13.58 -7.03
N ILE A 103 -8.79 -12.49 -6.43
CA ILE A 103 -9.48 -11.18 -6.44
C ILE A 103 -9.66 -10.70 -7.88
N PHE A 104 -8.58 -10.68 -8.67
CA PHE A 104 -8.63 -10.25 -10.07
C PHE A 104 -9.56 -11.13 -10.91
N PHE A 105 -9.48 -12.43 -10.76
CA PHE A 105 -10.29 -13.38 -11.54
C PHE A 105 -11.78 -13.33 -11.15
N ARG A 106 -12.10 -13.14 -9.87
CA ARG A 106 -13.49 -12.95 -9.44
C ARG A 106 -14.08 -11.66 -10.00
N TRP A 107 -13.30 -10.58 -9.99
CA TRP A 107 -13.74 -9.32 -10.57
C TRP A 107 -14.13 -9.45 -12.05
N GLN A 108 -13.38 -10.25 -12.82
CA GLN A 108 -13.68 -10.52 -14.22
C GLN A 108 -14.84 -11.50 -14.42
N SER A 109 -15.27 -12.23 -13.40
CA SER A 109 -16.25 -13.32 -13.54
C SER A 109 -17.67 -12.81 -13.72
N VAL A 110 -18.48 -13.57 -14.50
CA VAL A 110 -19.91 -13.30 -14.66
C VAL A 110 -20.61 -13.39 -13.31
N GLY A 111 -21.53 -12.46 -13.07
CA GLY A 111 -22.26 -12.33 -11.79
C GLY A 111 -21.61 -11.40 -10.78
N THR A 112 -20.38 -10.93 -11.01
CA THR A 112 -19.76 -9.91 -10.17
C THR A 112 -20.26 -8.53 -10.57
N ASN A 113 -20.73 -7.76 -9.58
CA ASN A 113 -21.06 -6.35 -9.77
C ASN A 113 -19.81 -5.49 -9.51
N GLY A 114 -19.23 -4.91 -10.57
CA GLY A 114 -18.04 -4.07 -10.45
C GLY A 114 -18.23 -2.87 -9.55
N ALA A 115 -19.39 -2.22 -9.59
CA ALA A 115 -19.68 -1.01 -8.79
C ALA A 115 -19.60 -1.25 -7.27
N THR A 116 -19.83 -2.49 -6.81
CA THR A 116 -19.77 -2.87 -5.39
C THR A 116 -18.59 -3.76 -5.06
N TYR A 117 -17.69 -4.01 -6.03
CA TYR A 117 -16.55 -4.90 -5.84
C TYR A 117 -15.42 -4.16 -5.14
N ALA A 118 -15.42 -4.25 -3.81
CA ALA A 118 -14.46 -3.59 -2.95
C ALA A 118 -14.22 -4.37 -1.65
N GLU A 119 -13.02 -4.26 -1.12
CA GLU A 119 -12.64 -4.63 0.23
C GLU A 119 -11.78 -3.50 0.79
N PRO A 120 -12.17 -2.87 1.91
CA PRO A 120 -11.41 -1.77 2.51
C PRO A 120 -9.93 -2.11 2.68
N GLU A 121 -9.06 -1.13 2.47
CA GLU A 121 -7.59 -1.25 2.58
C GLU A 121 -6.94 -2.23 1.59
N LEU A 122 -7.70 -2.91 0.72
CA LEU A 122 -7.13 -3.92 -0.17
C LEU A 122 -7.43 -3.68 -1.64
N TYR A 123 -8.71 -3.59 -2.04
CA TYR A 123 -9.05 -3.40 -3.44
C TYR A 123 -10.39 -2.69 -3.63
N ARG A 124 -10.54 -2.03 -4.79
CA ARG A 124 -11.80 -1.47 -5.25
C ARG A 124 -11.84 -1.38 -6.78
N SER A 125 -12.99 -1.72 -7.35
CA SER A 125 -13.29 -1.45 -8.74
C SER A 125 -13.88 -0.04 -8.89
N VAL A 126 -13.35 0.72 -9.85
CA VAL A 126 -13.67 2.14 -10.04
C VAL A 126 -14.15 2.37 -11.47
N GLY A 127 -15.23 3.08 -11.62
CA GLY A 127 -15.82 3.43 -12.91
C GLY A 127 -15.19 4.67 -13.54
N PHE A 128 -15.41 4.83 -14.85
CA PHE A 128 -14.83 5.91 -15.67
C PHE A 128 -15.15 7.32 -15.13
N GLU A 129 -16.37 7.57 -14.68
CA GLU A 129 -16.78 8.90 -14.21
C GLU A 129 -16.01 9.32 -12.95
N GLU A 130 -15.75 8.39 -12.04
CA GLU A 130 -14.94 8.65 -10.84
C GLU A 130 -13.47 8.92 -11.19
N LEU A 131 -12.92 8.19 -12.18
CA LEU A 131 -11.56 8.43 -12.68
C LEU A 131 -11.43 9.83 -13.29
N LYS A 132 -12.42 10.25 -14.07
CA LYS A 132 -12.49 11.58 -14.67
C LYS A 132 -12.54 12.67 -13.61
N THR A 133 -13.38 12.52 -12.58
CA THR A 133 -13.50 13.46 -11.47
C THR A 133 -12.17 13.61 -10.71
N ASN A 134 -11.38 12.56 -10.63
CA ASN A 134 -10.06 12.56 -10.00
C ASN A 134 -8.91 12.89 -10.97
N ASN A 135 -9.19 13.59 -12.07
CA ASN A 135 -8.20 14.01 -13.07
C ASN A 135 -7.37 12.84 -13.61
N PHE A 136 -8.02 11.72 -13.92
CA PHE A 136 -7.40 10.49 -14.45
C PHE A 136 -6.21 9.99 -13.61
N SER A 137 -6.21 10.28 -12.32
CA SER A 137 -5.23 9.74 -11.38
C SER A 137 -5.44 8.23 -11.25
N LEU A 138 -4.34 7.47 -11.26
CA LEU A 138 -4.36 6.02 -11.04
C LEU A 138 -3.79 5.64 -9.67
N VAL A 139 -3.73 6.59 -8.74
CA VAL A 139 -3.23 6.39 -7.37
C VAL A 139 -4.30 5.66 -6.54
N PRO A 140 -4.07 4.40 -6.10
CA PRO A 140 -5.09 3.59 -5.43
C PRO A 140 -5.64 4.21 -4.13
N SER A 141 -4.81 4.94 -3.38
CA SER A 141 -5.25 5.58 -2.12
C SER A 141 -6.31 6.68 -2.30
N ARG A 142 -6.60 7.09 -3.54
CA ARG A 142 -7.73 8.00 -3.83
C ARG A 142 -9.07 7.28 -3.94
N TYR A 143 -9.05 5.96 -4.09
CA TYR A 143 -10.23 5.15 -4.41
C TYR A 143 -10.50 4.08 -3.37
N ILE A 144 -9.46 3.46 -2.81
CA ILE A 144 -9.59 2.43 -1.79
C ILE A 144 -9.87 3.11 -0.46
N GLU A 145 -10.95 2.72 0.20
CA GLU A 145 -11.34 3.22 1.51
C GLU A 145 -10.42 2.65 2.59
N PHE A 146 -9.98 3.52 3.49
CA PHE A 146 -9.25 3.11 4.68
C PHE A 146 -10.21 3.00 5.86
N VAL A 147 -10.00 1.99 6.69
CA VAL A 147 -10.76 1.83 7.92
C VAL A 147 -10.24 2.84 8.94
N ASP A 148 -11.12 3.73 9.37
CA ASP A 148 -10.82 4.65 10.48
C ASP A 148 -10.74 3.84 11.78
N ARG A 149 -9.51 3.62 12.25
CA ARG A 149 -9.23 2.88 13.50
C ARG A 149 -9.19 3.79 14.72
N ASP A 150 -9.27 5.10 14.49
CA ASP A 150 -9.11 6.09 15.57
C ASP A 150 -10.38 6.27 16.40
N ASN A 151 -11.53 5.82 15.92
CA ASN A 151 -12.83 5.99 16.58
C ASN A 151 -12.96 5.30 17.95
N ASN A 152 -12.03 4.43 18.34
CA ASN A 152 -12.02 3.72 19.62
C ASN A 152 -10.79 4.03 20.49
N ILE A 153 -9.96 5.01 20.11
CA ILE A 153 -8.78 5.37 20.88
C ILE A 153 -9.16 6.46 21.86
N ASP A 154 -9.05 6.15 23.14
CA ASP A 154 -9.09 7.14 24.22
C ASP A 154 -7.75 7.89 24.23
N TYR A 155 -7.71 9.02 23.51
CA TYR A 155 -6.51 9.84 23.36
C TYR A 155 -5.99 10.38 24.68
N ASP A 156 -6.86 10.73 25.62
CA ASP A 156 -6.46 11.24 26.93
C ASP A 156 -5.74 10.17 27.74
N LYS A 157 -6.21 8.93 27.66
CA LYS A 157 -5.56 7.79 28.30
C LYS A 157 -4.20 7.49 27.66
N VAL A 158 -4.13 7.44 26.34
CA VAL A 158 -2.88 7.18 25.59
C VAL A 158 -1.86 8.28 25.86
N LEU A 159 -2.27 9.54 25.88
CA LEU A 159 -1.42 10.68 26.21
C LEU A 159 -0.86 10.57 27.63
N THR A 160 -1.69 10.23 28.61
CA THR A 160 -1.29 10.10 30.00
C THR A 160 -0.28 8.97 30.19
N GLU A 161 -0.55 7.79 29.58
CA GLU A 161 0.35 6.63 29.62
C GLU A 161 1.68 6.92 28.93
N THR A 162 1.64 7.58 27.77
CA THR A 162 2.84 7.95 27.01
C THR A 162 3.65 9.01 27.77
N ALA A 163 3.03 10.01 28.35
CA ALA A 163 3.71 11.05 29.14
C ALA A 163 4.39 10.44 30.38
N SER A 164 3.73 9.48 31.04
CA SER A 164 4.32 8.75 32.17
C SER A 164 5.55 7.94 31.75
N ALA A 165 5.44 7.19 30.63
CA ALA A 165 6.56 6.40 30.09
C ALA A 165 7.75 7.29 29.67
N VAL A 166 7.49 8.43 29.04
CA VAL A 166 8.55 9.41 28.70
C VAL A 166 9.22 9.96 29.95
N SER A 167 8.46 10.28 30.99
CA SER A 167 9.00 10.79 32.26
C SER A 167 9.93 9.74 32.92
N GLU A 168 9.52 8.47 32.91
CA GLU A 168 10.33 7.38 33.43
C GLU A 168 11.63 7.18 32.63
N LEU A 169 11.55 7.23 31.30
CA LEU A 169 12.72 7.12 30.42
C LEU A 169 13.71 8.29 30.63
N LEU A 170 13.21 9.51 30.84
CA LEU A 170 14.03 10.68 31.13
C LEU A 170 14.76 10.53 32.47
N SER A 171 14.09 10.00 33.50
CA SER A 171 14.74 9.75 34.79
C SER A 171 15.84 8.71 34.71
N LEU A 172 15.58 7.59 33.97
CA LEU A 172 16.57 6.57 33.68
C LEU A 172 17.76 7.12 32.89
N GLN A 173 17.51 7.98 31.92
CA GLN A 173 18.57 8.65 31.18
C GLN A 173 19.46 9.47 32.08
N CYS A 174 18.86 10.27 32.99
CA CYS A 174 19.61 11.09 33.94
C CYS A 174 20.49 10.22 34.86
N GLU A 175 19.96 9.10 35.35
CA GLU A 175 20.74 8.16 36.19
C GLU A 175 21.91 7.55 35.42
N ASN A 176 21.66 7.12 34.17
CA ASN A 176 22.70 6.56 33.31
C ASN A 176 23.79 7.59 32.98
N ASP A 177 23.43 8.84 32.72
CA ASP A 177 24.38 9.93 32.49
C ASP A 177 25.26 10.17 33.69
N VAL A 178 24.70 10.13 34.91
CA VAL A 178 25.48 10.24 36.16
C VAL A 178 26.44 9.07 36.33
N MET A 179 25.98 7.84 36.08
CA MET A 179 26.82 6.63 36.13
C MET A 179 27.95 6.71 35.12
N LEU A 180 27.66 7.11 33.88
CA LEU A 180 28.66 7.25 32.83
C LEU A 180 29.71 8.30 33.17
N ARG A 181 29.32 9.48 33.67
CA ARG A 181 30.26 10.53 34.11
C ARG A 181 31.14 10.05 35.23
N ASN A 182 30.59 9.32 36.22
CA ASN A 182 31.38 8.78 37.32
C ASN A 182 32.39 7.73 36.85
N ALA A 183 32.00 6.83 35.93
CA ALA A 183 32.88 5.86 35.35
C ALA A 183 34.01 6.51 34.54
N LEU A 184 33.72 7.51 33.74
CA LEU A 184 34.72 8.26 32.97
C LEU A 184 35.68 8.99 33.90
N LYS A 185 35.21 9.57 34.98
CA LYS A 185 36.04 10.22 35.98
C LYS A 185 37.00 9.24 36.66
N GLN A 186 36.54 8.03 36.99
CA GLN A 186 37.40 6.97 37.54
C GLN A 186 38.51 6.52 36.56
N LEU A 187 38.24 6.62 35.24
CA LEU A 187 39.21 6.33 34.20
C LEU A 187 40.13 7.51 33.85
N GLY A 188 40.02 8.64 34.54
CA GLY A 188 40.86 9.82 34.34
C GLY A 188 40.43 10.74 33.20
N TYR A 189 39.18 10.58 32.67
CA TYR A 189 38.64 11.44 31.64
C TYR A 189 37.77 12.57 32.29
N GLU A 190 38.07 13.81 31.96
CA GLU A 190 37.20 14.96 32.33
C GLU A 190 36.13 15.14 31.24
N CYS A 191 34.89 14.94 31.63
CA CYS A 191 33.73 15.36 30.80
C CYS A 191 33.40 16.82 31.06
N LYS A 192 33.49 17.66 30.01
CA LYS A 192 32.97 19.01 30.00
C LYS A 192 31.45 19.03 29.94
#